data_afd40386a0e53ea89a55160d310a6302
#
_entry.id   afd40386a0e53ea89a55160d310a6302
#
_cell.length_a   1.000
_cell.length_b   1.000
_cell.length_c   1.000
_cell.angle_alpha   90.00
_cell.angle_beta   90.00
_cell.angle_gamma   90.00
#
_symmetry.space_group_name_H-M   'P 1'
#
loop_
_entity.id
_entity.type
_entity.pdbx_description
1 polymer ?
#
loop_
_entity_poly.entity_id
_entity_poly.type
_entity_poly.pdbx_seq_one_letter_code
_entity_poly.pdbx_strand_id
1 'polypeptide(L)'
;HPGNGTRSQFLRGVNFRTSFKMGNTMDLGVSERVRPLLEAVRAFITERVLPVDEEFLEEVSNGDRWSLNERQSEIIEGLKSAAREEGLWNFWLTDSESGYGLNTVEYAWLAEETGRAHLAAEAFNCSAPDTGNMEVLERYGTEEQKERWLKPLLDGKIRSAYAMTEPDVASSDATNISTSAVLDNGEWVINGEKTYISGAGDKRCKILICMVKTNPENNRHTQHSQILVPVDAPGVEIVRGMNVFAMDDAPHGHMHIRFKDVRVAESNIILGPGRGFEIAQGRLGPGRIHHCMRAIGMAERALQLMCERAVSRTAFGRPIAKLGGNYDVIANARINIDMARLLTLQTAHVIDTQGVQVAQTWISKIKAMVPNIAIDVIDDAIQIHGAAGISQDFPLAAMYMNARTLRFADGPDEVHRMVVARHELRPYL
;
A
#
# COMPACT_ATOMS: atom_id res chain seq x y z
N HIS A 1 35.02 -8.25 59.99
CA HIS A 1 35.16 -9.61 59.40
C HIS A 1 33.88 -10.44 59.62
N PRO A 2 33.48 -11.33 58.75
CA PRO A 2 33.62 -11.45 57.29
C PRO A 2 32.25 -11.58 56.60
N GLY A 3 32.25 -11.62 55.26
CA GLY A 3 31.08 -12.11 54.51
C GLY A 3 31.13 -11.78 53.04
N ASN A 4 32.12 -12.31 52.34
CA ASN A 4 32.04 -12.51 50.89
C ASN A 4 31.11 -13.70 50.60
N GLY A 5 30.20 -13.56 49.67
CA GLY A 5 29.52 -14.70 49.10
C GLY A 5 28.19 -14.36 48.49
N THR A 6 28.07 -14.65 47.18
CA THR A 6 26.84 -14.78 46.36
C THR A 6 26.46 -13.60 45.46
N ARG A 7 27.34 -13.31 44.49
CA ARG A 7 26.96 -12.69 43.20
C ARG A 7 27.52 -13.51 42.04
N SER A 8 27.29 -14.80 41.99
CA SER A 8 27.87 -15.65 40.93
C SER A 8 27.04 -16.89 40.60
N GLN A 9 25.71 -16.86 40.73
CA GLN A 9 24.93 -18.04 40.40
C GLN A 9 23.72 -17.78 39.47
N PHE A 10 23.52 -16.57 38.92
CA PHE A 10 22.39 -16.30 38.01
C PHE A 10 22.77 -16.25 36.52
N LEU A 11 24.00 -16.58 36.11
CA LEU A 11 24.45 -16.56 34.72
C LEU A 11 24.89 -17.93 34.18
N ARG A 12 24.40 -19.02 34.69
CA ARG A 12 24.63 -20.35 34.11
C ARG A 12 23.31 -20.97 33.69
N GLY A 13 22.97 -20.75 32.39
CA GLY A 13 21.82 -21.45 31.79
C GLY A 13 21.24 -20.86 30.54
N VAL A 14 21.67 -19.69 30.08
CA VAL A 14 21.20 -19.18 28.77
C VAL A 14 22.25 -19.51 27.72
N ASN A 15 21.99 -20.57 26.97
CA ASN A 15 22.80 -21.01 25.85
C ASN A 15 22.61 -20.03 24.68
N PHE A 16 23.41 -18.99 24.57
CA PHE A 16 23.49 -18.06 23.43
C PHE A 16 24.16 -18.70 22.19
N ARG A 17 23.99 -20.00 21.97
CA ARG A 17 24.35 -20.67 20.73
C ARG A 17 23.12 -20.94 19.90
N THR A 18 22.41 -19.92 19.43
CA THR A 18 21.78 -20.01 18.13
C THR A 18 22.92 -19.92 17.10
N SER A 19 23.26 -21.04 16.52
CA SER A 19 24.18 -21.12 15.38
C SER A 19 23.59 -20.26 14.26
N PHE A 20 24.08 -19.03 14.12
CA PHE A 20 23.99 -18.34 12.86
C PHE A 20 24.71 -19.24 11.83
N LYS A 21 23.97 -19.94 10.99
CA LYS A 21 24.50 -20.45 9.76
C LYS A 21 24.99 -19.23 8.98
N MET A 22 26.29 -18.99 8.98
CA MET A 22 26.94 -18.10 8.03
C MET A 22 26.72 -18.71 6.64
N GLY A 23 25.72 -18.21 5.93
CA GLY A 23 25.32 -18.74 4.63
C GLY A 23 24.62 -17.77 3.69
N ASN A 24 24.23 -16.57 4.15
CA ASN A 24 23.80 -15.49 3.26
C ASN A 24 24.26 -14.17 3.85
N THR A 25 25.21 -13.54 3.18
CA THR A 25 25.53 -12.12 3.40
C THR A 25 24.25 -11.33 3.21
N MET A 26 23.83 -10.57 4.22
CA MET A 26 22.70 -9.67 4.12
C MET A 26 23.05 -8.55 3.15
N ASP A 27 22.54 -8.63 1.92
CA ASP A 27 22.71 -7.58 0.92
C ASP A 27 21.38 -6.85 0.74
N LEU A 28 21.32 -5.62 1.23
CA LEU A 28 20.17 -4.72 1.10
C LEU A 28 20.38 -3.69 -0.03
N GLY A 29 21.49 -3.76 -0.74
CA GLY A 29 21.84 -2.86 -1.82
C GLY A 29 21.04 -3.10 -3.10
N VAL A 30 21.24 -2.19 -4.05
CA VAL A 30 20.72 -2.34 -5.40
C VAL A 30 21.57 -3.37 -6.13
N SER A 31 20.97 -4.51 -6.49
CA SER A 31 21.68 -5.55 -7.24
C SER A 31 22.10 -5.07 -8.64
N GLU A 32 23.20 -5.61 -9.17
CA GLU A 32 23.71 -5.24 -10.50
C GLU A 32 22.66 -5.47 -11.61
N ARG A 33 21.82 -6.49 -11.46
CA ARG A 33 20.76 -6.77 -12.45
C ARG A 33 19.60 -5.79 -12.40
N VAL A 34 19.28 -5.22 -11.22
CA VAL A 34 18.17 -4.28 -11.06
C VAL A 34 18.58 -2.83 -11.27
N ARG A 35 19.88 -2.52 -11.17
CA ARG A 35 20.40 -1.15 -11.33
C ARG A 35 19.94 -0.46 -12.62
N PRO A 36 20.04 -1.08 -13.81
CA PRO A 36 19.58 -0.44 -15.05
C PRO A 36 18.07 -0.17 -15.03
N LEU A 37 17.29 -1.09 -14.48
CA LEU A 37 15.84 -0.92 -14.36
C LEU A 37 15.49 0.23 -13.41
N LEU A 38 16.17 0.33 -12.26
CA LEU A 38 15.99 1.42 -11.32
C LEU A 38 16.34 2.78 -11.92
N GLU A 39 17.44 2.87 -12.67
CA GLU A 39 17.83 4.09 -13.36
C GLU A 39 16.79 4.50 -14.42
N ALA A 40 16.27 3.55 -15.19
CA ALA A 40 15.22 3.79 -16.17
C ALA A 40 13.90 4.26 -15.50
N VAL A 41 13.49 3.64 -14.40
CA VAL A 41 12.30 4.06 -13.63
C VAL A 41 12.47 5.48 -13.07
N ARG A 42 13.65 5.81 -12.54
CA ARG A 42 13.97 7.17 -12.05
C ARG A 42 13.89 8.23 -13.15
N ALA A 43 14.52 7.94 -14.28
CA ALA A 43 14.50 8.81 -15.45
C ALA A 43 13.07 9.00 -15.95
N PHE A 44 12.31 7.93 -16.11
CA PHE A 44 10.92 7.98 -16.56
C PHE A 44 10.05 8.85 -15.64
N ILE A 45 10.16 8.66 -14.32
CA ILE A 45 9.39 9.45 -13.35
C ILE A 45 9.80 10.92 -13.45
N THR A 46 11.09 11.22 -13.50
CA THR A 46 11.59 12.60 -13.49
C THR A 46 11.27 13.33 -14.79
N GLU A 47 11.40 12.67 -15.93
CA GLU A 47 11.30 13.31 -17.25
C GLU A 47 9.89 13.26 -17.84
N ARG A 48 9.07 12.26 -17.46
CA ARG A 48 7.74 12.07 -18.06
C ARG A 48 6.59 12.20 -17.07
N VAL A 49 6.72 11.67 -15.84
CA VAL A 49 5.61 11.67 -14.89
C VAL A 49 5.51 13.01 -14.17
N LEU A 50 6.57 13.46 -13.51
CA LEU A 50 6.55 14.72 -12.73
C LEU A 50 6.10 15.94 -13.52
N PRO A 51 6.45 16.11 -14.81
CA PRO A 51 5.99 17.27 -15.59
C PRO A 51 4.48 17.34 -15.84
N VAL A 52 3.77 16.22 -15.76
CA VAL A 52 2.32 16.14 -16.04
C VAL A 52 1.47 15.78 -14.81
N ASP A 53 2.11 15.49 -13.68
CA ASP A 53 1.46 15.02 -12.46
C ASP A 53 0.50 16.07 -11.88
N GLU A 54 0.93 17.34 -11.85
CA GLU A 54 0.13 18.46 -11.38
C GLU A 54 -1.02 18.77 -12.35
N GLU A 55 -0.76 18.86 -13.65
CA GLU A 55 -1.78 19.05 -14.69
C GLU A 55 -2.89 18.00 -14.57
N PHE A 56 -2.54 16.72 -14.39
CA PHE A 56 -3.52 15.66 -14.24
C PHE A 56 -4.44 15.90 -13.03
N LEU A 57 -3.90 16.36 -11.92
CA LEU A 57 -4.67 16.63 -10.70
C LEU A 57 -5.57 17.87 -10.84
N GLU A 58 -5.11 18.91 -11.52
CA GLU A 58 -5.90 20.11 -11.82
C GLU A 58 -7.11 19.77 -12.71
N GLU A 59 -6.90 18.89 -13.71
CA GLU A 59 -7.95 18.45 -14.63
C GLU A 59 -9.11 17.70 -13.96
N VAL A 60 -8.93 17.18 -12.73
CA VAL A 60 -10.01 16.55 -11.93
C VAL A 60 -11.19 17.50 -11.71
N SER A 61 -10.95 18.81 -11.73
CA SER A 61 -11.99 19.83 -11.58
C SER A 61 -12.84 20.05 -12.83
N ASN A 62 -12.44 19.48 -13.98
CA ASN A 62 -13.06 19.70 -15.28
C ASN A 62 -13.99 18.53 -15.66
N GLY A 63 -15.27 18.63 -15.33
CA GLY A 63 -16.28 17.65 -15.70
C GLY A 63 -16.66 16.66 -14.59
N ASP A 64 -16.93 15.41 -14.95
CA ASP A 64 -17.22 14.33 -13.98
C ASP A 64 -15.94 13.91 -13.25
N ARG A 65 -15.85 14.20 -11.98
CA ARG A 65 -14.69 13.94 -11.14
C ARG A 65 -14.29 12.45 -11.05
N TRP A 66 -15.25 11.56 -11.30
CA TRP A 66 -15.08 10.10 -11.22
C TRP A 66 -14.75 9.44 -12.55
N SER A 67 -14.69 10.23 -13.61
CA SER A 67 -14.30 9.80 -14.95
C SER A 67 -13.07 10.60 -15.41
N LEU A 68 -12.13 9.93 -16.05
CA LEU A 68 -11.07 10.66 -16.72
C LEU A 68 -11.67 11.47 -17.88
N ASN A 69 -11.36 12.75 -17.94
CA ASN A 69 -11.63 13.55 -19.11
C ASN A 69 -10.64 13.20 -20.25
N GLU A 70 -10.79 13.83 -21.41
CA GLU A 70 -9.94 13.56 -22.57
C GLU A 70 -8.46 13.80 -22.25
N ARG A 71 -8.13 14.94 -21.59
CA ARG A 71 -6.75 15.29 -21.25
C ARG A 71 -6.13 14.35 -20.22
N GLN A 72 -6.86 13.99 -19.18
CA GLN A 72 -6.40 13.00 -18.20
C GLN A 72 -6.16 11.64 -18.85
N SER A 73 -7.04 11.24 -19.78
CA SER A 73 -6.90 9.98 -20.52
C SER A 73 -5.67 10.00 -21.42
N GLU A 74 -5.41 11.10 -22.13
CA GLU A 74 -4.18 11.28 -22.92
C GLU A 74 -2.93 11.15 -22.06
N ILE A 75 -2.89 11.83 -20.90
CA ILE A 75 -1.76 11.80 -19.98
C ILE A 75 -1.50 10.38 -19.52
N ILE A 76 -2.48 9.72 -18.88
CA ILE A 76 -2.24 8.43 -18.24
C ILE A 76 -2.01 7.30 -19.25
N GLU A 77 -2.76 7.25 -20.35
CA GLU A 77 -2.56 6.23 -21.39
C GLU A 77 -1.26 6.47 -22.17
N GLY A 78 -0.87 7.73 -22.36
CA GLY A 78 0.44 8.07 -22.91
C GLY A 78 1.59 7.59 -22.04
N LEU A 79 1.52 7.80 -20.72
CA LEU A 79 2.51 7.30 -19.75
C LEU A 79 2.55 5.77 -19.75
N LYS A 80 1.39 5.10 -19.74
CA LYS A 80 1.32 3.62 -19.78
C LYS A 80 1.88 3.06 -21.07
N SER A 81 1.61 3.69 -22.23
CA SER A 81 2.16 3.26 -23.52
C SER A 81 3.67 3.36 -23.52
N ALA A 82 4.21 4.52 -23.13
CA ALA A 82 5.64 4.74 -23.05
C ALA A 82 6.31 3.76 -22.07
N ALA A 83 5.70 3.51 -20.91
CA ALA A 83 6.23 2.55 -19.95
C ALA A 83 6.31 1.13 -20.52
N ARG A 84 5.28 0.69 -21.28
CA ARG A 84 5.31 -0.62 -21.96
C ARG A 84 6.40 -0.69 -23.04
N GLU A 85 6.52 0.37 -23.85
CA GLU A 85 7.54 0.44 -24.91
C GLU A 85 8.97 0.38 -24.36
N GLU A 86 9.19 0.96 -23.16
CA GLU A 86 10.48 0.94 -22.47
C GLU A 86 10.67 -0.32 -21.60
N GLY A 87 9.70 -1.25 -21.59
CA GLY A 87 9.77 -2.46 -20.78
C GLY A 87 9.58 -2.21 -19.27
N LEU A 88 8.91 -1.13 -18.87
CA LEU A 88 8.69 -0.73 -17.48
C LEU A 88 7.22 -1.03 -17.07
N TRP A 89 6.82 -2.30 -17.12
CA TRP A 89 5.42 -2.68 -16.92
C TRP A 89 5.28 -3.90 -16.02
N ASN A 90 4.38 -3.86 -15.03
CA ASN A 90 4.08 -4.97 -14.12
C ASN A 90 5.29 -5.51 -13.33
N PHE A 91 6.30 -4.73 -13.05
CA PHE A 91 7.50 -5.22 -12.36
C PHE A 91 7.28 -5.59 -10.88
N TRP A 92 6.09 -5.35 -10.31
CA TRP A 92 5.69 -5.85 -9.00
C TRP A 92 5.49 -7.37 -8.97
N LEU A 93 5.21 -8.02 -10.11
CA LEU A 93 5.07 -9.47 -10.21
C LEU A 93 6.44 -10.14 -10.05
N THR A 94 6.64 -10.83 -8.94
CA THR A 94 7.93 -11.42 -8.59
C THR A 94 8.14 -12.80 -9.20
N ASP A 95 7.11 -13.63 -9.29
CA ASP A 95 7.22 -15.07 -9.60
C ASP A 95 6.46 -15.52 -10.86
N SER A 96 6.01 -14.61 -11.71
CA SER A 96 5.23 -14.96 -12.89
C SER A 96 6.01 -14.79 -14.20
N GLU A 97 5.61 -15.54 -15.22
CA GLU A 97 6.11 -15.36 -16.59
C GLU A 97 5.82 -13.96 -17.14
N SER A 98 4.83 -13.27 -16.58
CA SER A 98 4.43 -11.91 -16.96
C SER A 98 5.22 -10.81 -16.22
N GLY A 99 6.12 -11.16 -15.31
CA GLY A 99 6.89 -10.23 -14.48
C GLY A 99 8.39 -10.28 -14.78
N TYR A 100 9.17 -9.55 -13.97
CA TYR A 100 10.62 -9.45 -14.09
C TYR A 100 11.37 -10.49 -13.25
N GLY A 101 10.67 -11.32 -12.48
CA GLY A 101 11.30 -12.24 -11.53
C GLY A 101 12.14 -11.54 -10.47
N LEU A 102 11.75 -10.32 -10.06
CA LEU A 102 12.41 -9.58 -8.99
C LEU A 102 12.12 -10.22 -7.64
N ASN A 103 13.07 -10.18 -6.73
CA ASN A 103 12.80 -10.47 -5.34
C ASN A 103 12.23 -9.24 -4.62
N THR A 104 11.83 -9.39 -3.35
CA THR A 104 11.17 -8.31 -2.61
C THR A 104 12.11 -7.13 -2.33
N VAL A 105 13.40 -7.39 -2.07
CA VAL A 105 14.41 -6.32 -1.90
C VAL A 105 14.57 -5.52 -3.19
N GLU A 106 14.67 -6.18 -4.33
CA GLU A 106 14.78 -5.52 -5.64
C GLU A 106 13.55 -4.69 -5.97
N TYR A 107 12.36 -5.23 -5.72
CA TYR A 107 11.12 -4.49 -5.90
C TYR A 107 11.01 -3.30 -4.94
N ALA A 108 11.52 -3.41 -3.71
CA ALA A 108 11.50 -2.31 -2.74
C ALA A 108 12.13 -1.03 -3.28
N TRP A 109 13.27 -1.15 -3.95
CA TRP A 109 13.94 0.00 -4.57
C TRP A 109 13.13 0.64 -5.70
N LEU A 110 12.44 -0.15 -6.50
CA LEU A 110 11.58 0.34 -7.58
C LEU A 110 10.29 0.97 -7.03
N ALA A 111 9.66 0.31 -6.07
CA ALA A 111 8.42 0.77 -5.45
C ALA A 111 8.61 2.09 -4.70
N GLU A 112 9.76 2.31 -4.08
CA GLU A 112 10.13 3.59 -3.47
C GLU A 112 10.07 4.73 -4.49
N GLU A 113 10.66 4.55 -5.67
CA GLU A 113 10.63 5.57 -6.72
C GLU A 113 9.19 5.90 -7.15
N THR A 114 8.30 4.91 -7.22
CA THR A 114 6.89 5.16 -7.58
C THR A 114 6.12 5.99 -6.53
N GLY A 115 6.63 6.13 -5.33
CA GLY A 115 6.06 7.00 -4.30
C GLY A 115 6.34 8.50 -4.51
N ARG A 116 7.24 8.87 -5.43
CA ARG A 116 7.67 10.26 -5.63
C ARG A 116 6.68 11.11 -6.42
N ALA A 117 5.76 10.50 -7.18
CA ALA A 117 4.76 11.20 -7.98
C ALA A 117 3.42 10.47 -7.90
N HIS A 118 2.31 11.21 -8.00
CA HIS A 118 0.97 10.67 -7.87
C HIS A 118 0.67 9.59 -8.93
N LEU A 119 1.00 9.87 -10.19
CA LEU A 119 0.72 8.96 -11.31
C LEU A 119 1.76 7.84 -11.49
N ALA A 120 2.91 7.89 -10.80
CA ALA A 120 4.02 6.98 -11.10
C ALA A 120 3.66 5.51 -10.93
N ALA A 121 2.98 5.15 -9.85
CA ALA A 121 2.58 3.76 -9.62
C ALA A 121 1.61 3.25 -10.70
N GLU A 122 0.66 4.08 -11.14
CA GLU A 122 -0.30 3.71 -12.19
C GLU A 122 0.37 3.64 -13.57
N ALA A 123 1.31 4.54 -13.88
CA ALA A 123 2.04 4.54 -15.14
C ALA A 123 2.72 3.19 -15.42
N PHE A 124 3.18 2.50 -14.38
CA PHE A 124 3.82 1.18 -14.45
C PHE A 124 2.90 0.00 -14.14
N ASN A 125 1.60 0.26 -13.97
CA ASN A 125 0.61 -0.73 -13.49
C ASN A 125 0.97 -1.36 -12.13
N CYS A 126 1.53 -0.56 -11.24
CA CYS A 126 2.00 -0.97 -9.90
C CYS A 126 1.21 -0.33 -8.76
N SER A 127 0.02 0.26 -9.04
CA SER A 127 -0.76 0.95 -8.02
C SER A 127 -1.60 0.02 -7.14
N ALA A 128 -1.86 0.45 -5.92
CA ALA A 128 -2.85 -0.17 -5.05
C ALA A 128 -4.27 0.38 -5.39
N PRO A 129 -5.33 -0.42 -5.20
CA PRO A 129 -5.36 -1.79 -4.70
C PRO A 129 -5.12 -2.88 -5.77
N ASP A 130 -4.90 -2.49 -7.04
CA ASP A 130 -4.84 -3.40 -8.18
C ASP A 130 -3.76 -4.46 -8.02
N THR A 131 -2.55 -4.09 -7.60
CA THR A 131 -1.46 -5.07 -7.41
C THR A 131 -1.85 -6.18 -6.44
N GLY A 132 -2.44 -5.84 -5.30
CA GLY A 132 -2.90 -6.83 -4.33
C GLY A 132 -4.05 -7.70 -4.86
N ASN A 133 -4.95 -7.12 -5.65
CA ASN A 133 -6.07 -7.85 -6.25
C ASN A 133 -5.60 -8.77 -7.39
N MET A 134 -4.66 -8.29 -8.21
CA MET A 134 -4.01 -9.12 -9.24
C MET A 134 -3.25 -10.30 -8.62
N GLU A 135 -2.56 -10.09 -7.50
CA GLU A 135 -1.85 -11.16 -6.78
C GLU A 135 -2.83 -12.21 -6.23
N VAL A 136 -3.98 -11.80 -5.71
CA VAL A 136 -5.04 -12.73 -5.29
C VAL A 136 -5.51 -13.60 -6.45
N LEU A 137 -5.80 -12.98 -7.59
CA LEU A 137 -6.26 -13.69 -8.76
C LEU A 137 -5.18 -14.62 -9.35
N GLU A 138 -3.93 -14.18 -9.36
CA GLU A 138 -2.79 -14.98 -9.84
C GLU A 138 -2.61 -16.25 -9.00
N ARG A 139 -2.66 -16.11 -7.66
CA ARG A 139 -2.42 -17.22 -6.73
C ARG A 139 -3.61 -18.14 -6.55
N TYR A 140 -4.83 -17.59 -6.50
CA TYR A 140 -6.02 -18.30 -6.03
C TYR A 140 -7.15 -18.34 -7.06
N GLY A 141 -7.07 -17.57 -8.12
CA GLY A 141 -8.11 -17.51 -9.16
C GLY A 141 -8.13 -18.77 -10.02
N THR A 142 -9.32 -19.16 -10.47
CA THR A 142 -9.48 -20.17 -11.52
C THR A 142 -9.03 -19.60 -12.88
N GLU A 143 -8.78 -20.46 -13.86
CA GLU A 143 -8.40 -20.00 -15.21
C GLU A 143 -9.47 -19.09 -15.85
N GLU A 144 -10.76 -19.35 -15.58
CA GLU A 144 -11.86 -18.49 -16.03
C GLU A 144 -11.80 -17.11 -15.36
N GLN A 145 -11.56 -17.06 -14.03
CA GLN A 145 -11.41 -15.80 -13.29
C GLN A 145 -10.18 -15.02 -13.74
N LYS A 146 -9.08 -15.70 -14.04
CA LYS A 146 -7.86 -15.08 -14.57
C LYS A 146 -8.08 -14.50 -15.96
N GLU A 147 -8.65 -15.26 -16.87
CA GLU A 147 -8.92 -14.75 -18.24
C GLU A 147 -9.89 -13.56 -18.22
N ARG A 148 -10.92 -13.63 -17.38
CA ARG A 148 -11.95 -12.59 -17.32
C ARG A 148 -11.48 -11.32 -16.63
N TRP A 149 -10.70 -11.42 -15.53
CA TRP A 149 -10.40 -10.30 -14.65
C TRP A 149 -8.90 -9.99 -14.52
N LEU A 150 -8.06 -10.99 -14.33
CA LEU A 150 -6.63 -10.77 -14.16
C LEU A 150 -5.98 -10.24 -15.43
N LYS A 151 -6.26 -10.82 -16.56
CA LYS A 151 -5.67 -10.42 -17.84
C LYS A 151 -5.94 -8.95 -18.19
N PRO A 152 -7.20 -8.43 -18.16
CA PRO A 152 -7.42 -7.01 -18.40
C PRO A 152 -6.84 -6.09 -17.31
N LEU A 153 -6.68 -6.56 -16.07
CA LEU A 153 -5.96 -5.84 -15.02
C LEU A 153 -4.45 -5.76 -15.31
N LEU A 154 -3.83 -6.87 -15.69
CA LEU A 154 -2.42 -6.92 -16.12
C LEU A 154 -2.16 -6.06 -17.36
N ASP A 155 -3.13 -5.98 -18.26
CA ASP A 155 -3.10 -5.10 -19.42
C ASP A 155 -3.33 -3.61 -19.06
N GLY A 156 -3.68 -3.30 -17.82
CA GLY A 156 -4.01 -1.94 -17.38
C GLY A 156 -5.26 -1.35 -18.03
N LYS A 157 -6.15 -2.19 -18.58
CA LYS A 157 -7.40 -1.79 -19.26
C LYS A 157 -8.53 -1.49 -18.29
N ILE A 158 -8.53 -2.13 -17.13
CA ILE A 158 -9.51 -1.94 -16.05
C ILE A 158 -8.79 -1.72 -14.73
N ARG A 159 -9.54 -1.19 -13.75
CA ARG A 159 -9.13 -1.09 -12.35
C ARG A 159 -9.99 -2.03 -11.50
N SER A 160 -9.59 -2.19 -10.25
CA SER A 160 -10.27 -3.02 -9.26
C SER A 160 -10.33 -2.35 -7.89
N ALA A 161 -11.15 -2.89 -7.00
CA ALA A 161 -11.16 -2.47 -5.61
C ALA A 161 -11.29 -3.67 -4.66
N TYR A 162 -10.88 -3.47 -3.41
CA TYR A 162 -10.96 -4.47 -2.35
C TYR A 162 -11.98 -4.04 -1.30
N ALA A 163 -13.13 -4.71 -1.26
CA ALA A 163 -14.27 -4.34 -0.45
C ALA A 163 -14.30 -5.14 0.86
N MET A 164 -13.66 -4.61 1.91
CA MET A 164 -13.53 -5.27 3.21
C MET A 164 -14.18 -4.49 4.34
N THR A 165 -13.77 -3.24 4.57
CA THR A 165 -14.20 -2.40 5.69
C THR A 165 -15.70 -2.11 5.64
N GLU A 166 -16.37 -2.13 6.80
CA GLU A 166 -17.81 -1.89 6.95
C GLU A 166 -18.09 -0.71 7.88
N PRO A 167 -19.22 0.02 7.69
CA PRO A 167 -19.51 1.20 8.51
C PRO A 167 -19.90 0.87 9.94
N ASP A 168 -20.60 -0.26 10.15
CA ASP A 168 -21.28 -0.55 11.43
C ASP A 168 -20.49 -1.48 12.36
N VAL A 169 -19.32 -1.95 11.94
CA VAL A 169 -18.48 -2.86 12.72
C VAL A 169 -17.02 -2.40 12.75
N ALA A 170 -16.30 -2.73 13.81
CA ALA A 170 -14.86 -2.51 13.90
C ALA A 170 -14.11 -3.50 12.99
N SER A 171 -13.94 -3.15 11.73
CA SER A 171 -13.38 -4.02 10.67
C SER A 171 -11.88 -4.25 10.79
N SER A 172 -11.18 -3.55 11.69
CA SER A 172 -9.81 -3.87 12.09
C SER A 172 -9.69 -5.25 12.75
N ASP A 173 -10.77 -5.74 13.38
CA ASP A 173 -10.98 -7.16 13.63
C ASP A 173 -11.82 -7.73 12.47
N ALA A 174 -11.15 -8.32 11.51
CA ALA A 174 -11.78 -8.85 10.31
C ALA A 174 -12.83 -9.95 10.58
N THR A 175 -12.84 -10.54 11.77
CA THR A 175 -13.87 -11.51 12.18
C THR A 175 -15.23 -10.84 12.45
N ASN A 176 -15.26 -9.50 12.60
CA ASN A 176 -16.51 -8.73 12.79
C ASN A 176 -17.25 -8.45 11.48
N ILE A 177 -16.64 -8.70 10.32
CA ILE A 177 -17.28 -8.46 9.02
C ILE A 177 -18.63 -9.17 8.96
N SER A 178 -19.67 -8.41 8.65
CA SER A 178 -21.07 -8.81 8.74
C SER A 178 -21.78 -8.91 7.38
N THR A 179 -21.26 -8.25 6.34
CA THR A 179 -21.80 -8.41 4.97
C THR A 179 -21.92 -9.89 4.65
N SER A 180 -23.13 -10.34 4.35
CA SER A 180 -23.44 -11.75 4.16
C SER A 180 -23.48 -12.16 2.70
N ALA A 181 -23.19 -13.42 2.44
CA ALA A 181 -23.48 -14.05 1.16
C ALA A 181 -24.07 -15.44 1.39
N VAL A 182 -25.23 -15.69 0.81
CA VAL A 182 -25.96 -16.95 0.91
C VAL A 182 -26.05 -17.57 -0.48
N LEU A 183 -25.70 -18.85 -0.60
CA LEU A 183 -25.85 -19.58 -1.86
C LEU A 183 -27.33 -19.94 -2.08
N ASP A 184 -27.91 -19.46 -3.17
CA ASP A 184 -29.28 -19.70 -3.57
C ASP A 184 -29.36 -19.99 -5.07
N ASN A 185 -29.79 -21.20 -5.43
CA ASN A 185 -29.97 -21.64 -6.82
C ASN A 185 -28.71 -21.47 -7.70
N GLY A 186 -27.52 -21.72 -7.16
CA GLY A 186 -26.25 -21.61 -7.91
C GLY A 186 -25.71 -20.18 -8.02
N GLU A 187 -26.28 -19.25 -7.25
CA GLU A 187 -25.81 -17.87 -7.16
C GLU A 187 -25.58 -17.47 -5.71
N TRP A 188 -24.53 -16.67 -5.46
CA TRP A 188 -24.35 -15.98 -4.19
C TRP A 188 -25.23 -14.74 -4.14
N VAL A 189 -26.04 -14.63 -3.10
CA VAL A 189 -26.88 -13.45 -2.80
C VAL A 189 -26.20 -12.65 -1.72
N ILE A 190 -25.72 -11.46 -2.06
CA ILE A 190 -24.90 -10.63 -1.18
C ILE A 190 -25.71 -9.46 -0.64
N ASN A 191 -25.65 -9.26 0.69
CA ASN A 191 -26.31 -8.16 1.39
C ASN A 191 -25.38 -7.54 2.44
N GLY A 192 -25.31 -6.21 2.48
CA GLY A 192 -24.52 -5.46 3.46
C GLY A 192 -23.98 -4.16 2.91
N GLU A 193 -23.07 -3.56 3.64
CA GLU A 193 -22.44 -2.29 3.24
C GLU A 193 -20.93 -2.33 3.46
N LYS A 194 -20.20 -1.66 2.57
CA LYS A 194 -18.75 -1.49 2.62
C LYS A 194 -18.40 -0.01 2.56
N THR A 195 -17.39 0.42 3.31
CA THR A 195 -16.98 1.82 3.36
C THR A 195 -15.46 1.98 3.20
N TYR A 196 -15.02 3.15 2.80
CA TYR A 196 -13.61 3.44 2.49
C TYR A 196 -13.01 2.53 1.42
N ILE A 197 -13.82 2.14 0.43
CA ILE A 197 -13.39 1.23 -0.63
C ILE A 197 -12.61 2.03 -1.68
N SER A 198 -11.29 2.00 -1.56
CA SER A 198 -10.36 2.75 -2.40
C SER A 198 -10.37 2.25 -3.84
N GLY A 199 -10.42 3.18 -4.79
CA GLY A 199 -10.45 2.90 -6.23
C GLY A 199 -11.83 2.61 -6.78
N ALA A 200 -12.85 2.40 -5.96
CA ALA A 200 -14.20 2.07 -6.44
C ALA A 200 -14.96 3.27 -7.03
N GLY A 201 -14.46 4.50 -6.84
CA GLY A 201 -15.03 5.70 -7.47
C GLY A 201 -14.68 5.86 -8.94
N ASP A 202 -13.55 5.34 -9.34
CA ASP A 202 -13.06 5.41 -10.70
C ASP A 202 -13.95 4.58 -11.66
N LYS A 203 -14.43 5.19 -12.74
CA LYS A 203 -15.27 4.50 -13.74
C LYS A 203 -14.56 3.35 -14.45
N ARG A 204 -13.23 3.31 -14.39
CA ARG A 204 -12.41 2.20 -14.89
C ARG A 204 -12.42 0.99 -13.94
N CYS A 205 -12.86 1.16 -12.69
CA CYS A 205 -13.05 0.05 -11.76
C CYS A 205 -14.21 -0.84 -12.24
N LYS A 206 -13.91 -2.11 -12.50
CA LYS A 206 -14.90 -3.06 -13.06
C LYS A 206 -15.20 -4.22 -12.11
N ILE A 207 -14.32 -4.47 -11.15
CA ILE A 207 -14.43 -5.63 -10.28
C ILE A 207 -14.07 -5.29 -8.83
N LEU A 208 -14.87 -5.80 -7.91
CA LEU A 208 -14.62 -5.77 -6.47
C LEU A 208 -14.23 -7.18 -6.01
N ILE A 209 -13.20 -7.30 -5.19
CA ILE A 209 -12.97 -8.47 -4.35
C ILE A 209 -13.65 -8.19 -3.01
N CYS A 210 -14.77 -8.86 -2.74
CA CYS A 210 -15.61 -8.57 -1.61
C CYS A 210 -15.44 -9.62 -0.50
N MET A 211 -15.04 -9.18 0.70
CA MET A 211 -14.99 -10.04 1.90
C MET A 211 -16.39 -10.15 2.50
N VAL A 212 -16.91 -11.37 2.59
CA VAL A 212 -18.28 -11.65 3.00
C VAL A 212 -18.35 -12.83 3.97
N LYS A 213 -19.40 -12.88 4.79
CA LYS A 213 -19.68 -14.00 5.69
C LYS A 213 -20.55 -15.01 4.97
N THR A 214 -20.00 -16.20 4.69
CA THR A 214 -20.71 -17.31 4.02
C THR A 214 -21.07 -18.45 4.94
N ASN A 215 -20.29 -18.68 6.00
CA ASN A 215 -20.37 -19.83 6.88
C ASN A 215 -20.45 -19.43 8.35
N PRO A 216 -21.56 -18.78 8.81
CA PRO A 216 -21.66 -18.22 10.15
C PRO A 216 -21.50 -19.24 11.27
N GLU A 217 -21.80 -20.52 11.02
CA GLU A 217 -21.71 -21.61 11.99
C GLU A 217 -20.28 -22.17 12.17
N ASN A 218 -19.35 -21.76 11.31
CA ASN A 218 -17.96 -22.23 11.36
C ASN A 218 -17.17 -21.51 12.47
N ASN A 219 -15.96 -21.99 12.74
CA ASN A 219 -14.99 -21.26 13.56
C ASN A 219 -14.73 -19.86 13.00
N ARG A 220 -14.53 -18.89 13.89
CA ARG A 220 -14.41 -17.45 13.54
C ARG A 220 -13.47 -17.13 12.37
N HIS A 221 -12.43 -17.91 12.15
CA HIS A 221 -11.47 -17.72 11.05
C HIS A 221 -11.83 -18.44 9.75
N THR A 222 -12.94 -19.19 9.73
CA THR A 222 -13.45 -19.90 8.55
C THR A 222 -14.90 -19.53 8.21
N GLN A 223 -15.38 -18.42 8.76
CA GLN A 223 -16.73 -17.91 8.47
C GLN A 223 -16.80 -17.09 7.17
N HIS A 224 -15.67 -16.56 6.71
CA HIS A 224 -15.63 -15.58 5.64
C HIS A 224 -15.02 -16.14 4.36
N SER A 225 -15.50 -15.61 3.25
CA SER A 225 -15.05 -15.92 1.89
C SER A 225 -14.75 -14.62 1.13
N GLN A 226 -14.07 -14.73 0.01
CA GLN A 226 -13.90 -13.63 -0.92
C GLN A 226 -14.61 -13.94 -2.23
N ILE A 227 -15.47 -13.02 -2.67
CA ILE A 227 -16.29 -13.19 -3.86
C ILE A 227 -16.01 -12.03 -4.83
N LEU A 228 -15.87 -12.35 -6.10
CA LEU A 228 -15.74 -11.40 -7.20
C LEU A 228 -17.11 -10.81 -7.53
N VAL A 229 -17.26 -9.50 -7.37
CA VAL A 229 -18.51 -8.78 -7.64
C VAL A 229 -18.24 -7.71 -8.69
N PRO A 230 -18.82 -7.81 -9.90
CA PRO A 230 -18.79 -6.71 -10.87
C PRO A 230 -19.42 -5.45 -10.27
N VAL A 231 -18.78 -4.29 -10.50
CA VAL A 231 -19.28 -3.01 -9.93
C VAL A 231 -20.65 -2.65 -10.46
N ASP A 232 -20.97 -3.06 -11.68
CA ASP A 232 -22.25 -2.82 -12.37
C ASP A 232 -23.29 -3.94 -12.15
N ALA A 233 -23.02 -4.90 -11.26
CA ALA A 233 -23.99 -5.94 -10.92
C ALA A 233 -25.26 -5.32 -10.32
N PRO A 234 -26.47 -5.79 -10.73
CA PRO A 234 -27.73 -5.32 -10.15
C PRO A 234 -27.72 -5.41 -8.63
N GLY A 235 -28.09 -4.33 -7.94
CA GLY A 235 -28.10 -4.23 -6.49
C GLY A 235 -26.82 -3.69 -5.87
N VAL A 236 -25.75 -3.47 -6.64
CA VAL A 236 -24.57 -2.72 -6.22
C VAL A 236 -24.85 -1.23 -6.37
N GLU A 237 -24.76 -0.49 -5.28
CA GLU A 237 -25.00 0.97 -5.24
C GLU A 237 -23.76 1.66 -4.66
N ILE A 238 -23.15 2.56 -5.42
CA ILE A 238 -22.18 3.52 -4.91
C ILE A 238 -22.96 4.63 -4.21
N VAL A 239 -22.99 4.60 -2.88
CA VAL A 239 -23.81 5.52 -2.09
C VAL A 239 -23.21 6.92 -2.09
N ARG A 240 -21.90 7.02 -1.86
CA ARG A 240 -21.14 8.29 -1.86
C ARG A 240 -19.63 8.05 -1.83
N GLY A 241 -18.86 9.09 -2.18
CA GLY A 241 -17.45 9.18 -1.85
C GLY A 241 -17.25 9.61 -0.39
N MET A 242 -16.23 9.07 0.25
CA MET A 242 -15.78 9.45 1.59
C MET A 242 -14.66 10.48 1.45
N ASN A 243 -14.76 11.60 2.14
CA ASN A 243 -13.70 12.61 2.14
C ASN A 243 -12.64 12.26 3.19
N VAL A 244 -11.38 12.47 2.84
CA VAL A 244 -10.24 12.46 3.74
C VAL A 244 -9.73 13.89 3.84
N PHE A 245 -9.77 14.51 5.02
CA PHE A 245 -9.45 15.93 5.21
C PHE A 245 -10.14 16.87 4.20
N ALA A 246 -11.44 16.63 3.98
CA ALA A 246 -12.28 17.34 3.01
C ALA A 246 -11.91 17.15 1.53
N MET A 247 -10.95 16.29 1.18
CA MET A 247 -10.61 15.92 -0.19
C MET A 247 -11.22 14.55 -0.55
N ASP A 248 -11.78 14.44 -1.75
CA ASP A 248 -12.47 13.22 -2.21
C ASP A 248 -11.55 12.22 -2.93
N ASP A 249 -10.29 12.60 -3.20
CA ASP A 249 -9.29 11.79 -3.89
C ASP A 249 -9.75 11.28 -5.26
N ALA A 250 -10.57 12.08 -5.96
CA ALA A 250 -11.07 11.72 -7.30
C ALA A 250 -9.92 11.72 -8.33
N PRO A 251 -9.99 10.86 -9.36
CA PRO A 251 -11.06 9.91 -9.68
C PRO A 251 -10.98 8.59 -8.89
N HIS A 252 -9.90 8.32 -8.17
CA HIS A 252 -9.68 7.10 -7.40
C HIS A 252 -10.78 6.90 -6.34
N GLY A 253 -10.90 7.82 -5.41
CA GLY A 253 -11.93 7.89 -4.38
C GLY A 253 -11.88 6.78 -3.35
N HIS A 254 -12.67 6.98 -2.29
CA HIS A 254 -12.88 6.00 -1.22
C HIS A 254 -14.39 5.87 -1.01
N MET A 255 -15.01 4.80 -1.54
CA MET A 255 -16.45 4.73 -1.67
C MET A 255 -17.14 4.03 -0.49
N HIS A 256 -18.35 4.49 -0.19
CA HIS A 256 -19.36 3.76 0.54
C HIS A 256 -20.22 3.02 -0.49
N ILE A 257 -20.30 1.69 -0.36
CA ILE A 257 -20.99 0.80 -1.29
C ILE A 257 -22.04 0.00 -0.53
N ARG A 258 -23.26 -0.05 -1.06
CA ARG A 258 -24.34 -0.90 -0.56
C ARG A 258 -24.57 -2.05 -1.53
N PHE A 259 -24.77 -3.24 -0.96
CA PHE A 259 -25.15 -4.46 -1.64
C PHE A 259 -26.56 -4.82 -1.20
N LYS A 260 -27.51 -4.85 -2.11
CA LYS A 260 -28.89 -5.22 -1.86
C LYS A 260 -29.30 -6.33 -2.82
N ASP A 261 -29.40 -7.55 -2.29
CA ASP A 261 -29.73 -8.77 -3.04
C ASP A 261 -28.87 -8.93 -4.32
N VAL A 262 -27.59 -8.60 -4.21
CA VAL A 262 -26.65 -8.71 -5.32
C VAL A 262 -26.41 -10.18 -5.64
N ARG A 263 -26.74 -10.59 -6.87
CA ARG A 263 -26.56 -11.97 -7.32
C ARG A 263 -25.36 -12.09 -8.24
N VAL A 264 -24.49 -13.02 -7.90
CA VAL A 264 -23.33 -13.40 -8.73
C VAL A 264 -23.23 -14.92 -8.78
N ALA A 265 -22.68 -15.45 -9.87
CA ALA A 265 -22.54 -16.88 -10.07
C ALA A 265 -21.75 -17.55 -8.92
N GLU A 266 -22.09 -18.78 -8.60
CA GLU A 266 -21.37 -19.58 -7.59
C GLU A 266 -19.85 -19.61 -7.87
N SER A 267 -19.45 -19.67 -9.14
CA SER A 267 -18.06 -19.67 -9.59
C SER A 267 -17.29 -18.36 -9.33
N ASN A 268 -17.95 -17.30 -8.87
CA ASN A 268 -17.29 -16.03 -8.53
C ASN A 268 -16.56 -16.08 -7.17
N ILE A 269 -16.75 -17.14 -6.38
CA ILE A 269 -15.98 -17.32 -5.14
C ILE A 269 -14.53 -17.67 -5.44
N ILE A 270 -13.60 -17.05 -4.71
CA ILE A 270 -12.17 -17.32 -4.86
C ILE A 270 -11.78 -18.43 -3.88
N LEU A 271 -11.11 -19.47 -4.36
CA LEU A 271 -10.54 -20.60 -3.59
C LEU A 271 -11.59 -21.48 -2.90
N GLY A 272 -12.79 -20.97 -2.61
CA GLY A 272 -13.89 -21.71 -1.98
C GLY A 272 -14.42 -21.09 -0.67
N PRO A 273 -15.55 -21.62 -0.16
CA PRO A 273 -16.19 -21.10 1.04
C PRO A 273 -15.32 -21.23 2.30
N GLY A 274 -15.37 -20.21 3.17
CA GLY A 274 -14.66 -20.19 4.44
C GLY A 274 -13.15 -19.93 4.35
N ARG A 275 -12.62 -19.64 3.16
CA ARG A 275 -11.18 -19.43 2.93
C ARG A 275 -10.77 -17.97 2.79
N GLY A 276 -11.67 -17.04 3.16
CA GLY A 276 -11.43 -15.61 3.02
C GLY A 276 -10.23 -15.10 3.81
N PHE A 277 -9.99 -15.62 5.02
CA PHE A 277 -8.82 -15.24 5.82
C PHE A 277 -7.50 -15.74 5.23
N GLU A 278 -7.48 -16.93 4.69
CA GLU A 278 -6.29 -17.48 4.02
C GLU A 278 -5.86 -16.59 2.86
N ILE A 279 -6.81 -16.18 2.03
CA ILE A 279 -6.58 -15.26 0.92
C ILE A 279 -6.13 -13.89 1.44
N ALA A 280 -6.80 -13.35 2.46
CA ALA A 280 -6.47 -12.04 3.04
C ALA A 280 -5.05 -12.02 3.61
N GLN A 281 -4.60 -13.08 4.27
CA GLN A 281 -3.22 -13.18 4.77
C GLN A 281 -2.20 -13.18 3.63
N GLY A 282 -2.46 -13.90 2.55
CA GLY A 282 -1.60 -13.93 1.36
C GLY A 282 -1.51 -12.57 0.67
N ARG A 283 -2.61 -11.80 0.62
CA ARG A 283 -2.69 -10.48 -0.02
C ARG A 283 -2.07 -9.37 0.83
N LEU A 284 -2.43 -9.31 2.11
CA LEU A 284 -2.10 -8.16 2.96
C LEU A 284 -0.61 -8.12 3.34
N GLY A 285 0.09 -9.25 3.36
CA GLY A 285 1.52 -9.29 3.63
C GLY A 285 2.32 -8.43 2.63
N PRO A 286 2.32 -8.77 1.33
CA PRO A 286 2.95 -7.98 0.29
C PRO A 286 2.39 -6.55 0.17
N GLY A 287 1.07 -6.37 0.26
CA GLY A 287 0.44 -5.06 0.19
C GLY A 287 0.98 -4.07 1.23
N ARG A 288 1.15 -4.52 2.47
CA ARG A 288 1.68 -3.70 3.58
C ARG A 288 3.10 -3.22 3.33
N ILE A 289 3.98 -4.09 2.82
CA ILE A 289 5.36 -3.68 2.54
C ILE A 289 5.42 -2.73 1.33
N HIS A 290 4.60 -2.94 0.30
CA HIS A 290 4.51 -2.03 -0.84
C HIS A 290 4.05 -0.62 -0.43
N HIS A 291 3.10 -0.49 0.49
CA HIS A 291 2.69 0.79 1.05
C HIS A 291 3.85 1.50 1.77
N CYS A 292 4.64 0.77 2.57
CA CYS A 292 5.80 1.33 3.24
C CYS A 292 6.86 1.81 2.24
N MET A 293 7.14 1.04 1.19
CA MET A 293 8.09 1.40 0.15
C MET A 293 7.68 2.72 -0.52
N ARG A 294 6.43 2.86 -0.95
CA ARG A 294 5.92 4.09 -1.57
C ARG A 294 5.90 5.28 -0.59
N ALA A 295 5.59 5.04 0.68
CA ALA A 295 5.63 6.09 1.70
C ALA A 295 7.03 6.68 1.89
N ILE A 296 8.08 5.85 1.79
CA ILE A 296 9.48 6.32 1.80
C ILE A 296 9.75 7.21 0.59
N GLY A 297 9.33 6.81 -0.61
CA GLY A 297 9.45 7.63 -1.82
C GLY A 297 8.72 8.97 -1.72
N MET A 298 7.54 8.98 -1.09
CA MET A 298 6.79 10.20 -0.80
C MET A 298 7.57 11.11 0.17
N ALA A 299 8.17 10.55 1.22
CA ALA A 299 9.02 11.29 2.16
C ALA A 299 10.28 11.85 1.48
N GLU A 300 10.90 11.10 0.57
CA GLU A 300 12.03 11.58 -0.26
C GLU A 300 11.63 12.79 -1.12
N ARG A 301 10.46 12.74 -1.76
CA ARG A 301 9.96 13.87 -2.54
C ARG A 301 9.70 15.08 -1.65
N ALA A 302 9.11 14.89 -0.46
CA ALA A 302 8.89 15.96 0.50
C ALA A 302 10.20 16.59 0.97
N LEU A 303 11.21 15.79 1.28
CA LEU A 303 12.54 16.28 1.66
C LEU A 303 13.22 17.06 0.52
N GLN A 304 13.09 16.59 -0.73
CA GLN A 304 13.59 17.31 -1.90
C GLN A 304 12.95 18.71 -2.00
N LEU A 305 11.62 18.78 -1.96
CA LEU A 305 10.87 20.05 -1.99
C LEU A 305 11.23 20.96 -0.82
N MET A 306 11.40 20.39 0.37
CA MET A 306 11.86 21.10 1.58
C MET A 306 13.22 21.77 1.36
N CYS A 307 14.19 21.02 0.83
CA CYS A 307 15.53 21.55 0.56
C CYS A 307 15.52 22.64 -0.52
N GLU A 308 14.81 22.42 -1.63
CA GLU A 308 14.66 23.42 -2.70
C GLU A 308 14.03 24.71 -2.18
N ARG A 309 12.98 24.61 -1.36
CA ARG A 309 12.33 25.76 -0.73
C ARG A 309 13.25 26.47 0.24
N ALA A 310 13.94 25.71 1.10
CA ALA A 310 14.78 26.26 2.15
C ALA A 310 15.97 27.06 1.62
N VAL A 311 16.51 26.73 0.46
CA VAL A 311 17.63 27.45 -0.16
C VAL A 311 17.17 28.58 -1.07
N SER A 312 16.02 28.44 -1.74
CA SER A 312 15.53 29.44 -2.69
C SER A 312 14.85 30.65 -2.03
N ARG A 313 14.31 30.50 -0.81
CA ARG A 313 13.61 31.60 -0.11
C ARG A 313 14.54 32.33 0.84
N THR A 314 14.48 33.67 0.80
CA THR A 314 15.24 34.55 1.68
C THR A 314 14.30 35.31 2.62
N ALA A 315 14.58 35.24 3.92
CA ALA A 315 13.93 36.03 4.95
C ALA A 315 15.00 36.56 5.91
N PHE A 316 14.79 37.74 6.46
CA PHE A 316 15.74 38.41 7.39
C PHE A 316 17.18 38.44 6.83
N GLY A 317 17.31 38.67 5.51
CA GLY A 317 18.59 38.86 4.80
C GLY A 317 19.38 37.56 4.53
N ARG A 318 18.82 36.36 4.73
CA ARG A 318 19.49 35.09 4.46
C ARG A 318 18.52 33.96 4.06
N PRO A 319 19.00 32.91 3.38
CA PRO A 319 18.15 31.75 3.07
C PRO A 319 17.49 31.18 4.33
N ILE A 320 16.21 30.76 4.21
CA ILE A 320 15.46 30.24 5.35
C ILE A 320 16.09 28.93 5.90
N ALA A 321 16.84 28.20 5.11
CA ALA A 321 17.66 27.07 5.59
C ALA A 321 18.54 27.44 6.77
N LYS A 322 19.01 28.68 6.84
CA LYS A 322 19.91 29.20 7.89
C LYS A 322 19.17 29.85 9.06
N LEU A 323 17.85 29.77 9.11
CA LEU A 323 17.03 30.37 10.15
C LEU A 323 16.55 29.33 11.14
N GLY A 324 16.54 29.68 12.44
CA GLY A 324 16.07 28.82 13.51
C GLY A 324 16.74 27.43 13.49
N GLY A 325 15.94 26.38 13.74
CA GLY A 325 16.35 24.99 13.73
C GLY A 325 16.21 24.26 12.40
N ASN A 326 16.12 24.96 11.26
CA ASN A 326 15.85 24.33 9.96
C ASN A 326 16.93 23.33 9.51
N TYR A 327 18.18 23.51 9.94
CA TYR A 327 19.20 22.48 9.70
C TYR A 327 18.88 21.18 10.45
N ASP A 328 18.38 21.27 11.66
CA ASP A 328 18.03 20.09 12.47
C ASP A 328 16.80 19.39 11.84
N VAL A 329 15.81 20.15 11.37
CA VAL A 329 14.62 19.61 10.68
C VAL A 329 15.04 18.82 9.44
N ILE A 330 15.87 19.40 8.55
CA ILE A 330 16.34 18.74 7.33
C ILE A 330 17.19 17.50 7.66
N ALA A 331 18.10 17.60 8.66
CA ALA A 331 18.93 16.48 9.08
C ALA A 331 18.09 15.32 9.66
N ASN A 332 17.13 15.65 10.54
CA ASN A 332 16.25 14.63 11.13
C ASN A 332 15.36 13.96 10.09
N ALA A 333 14.84 14.71 9.11
CA ALA A 333 14.10 14.15 8.00
C ALA A 333 14.94 13.09 7.24
N ARG A 334 16.20 13.42 6.91
CA ARG A 334 17.11 12.47 6.24
C ARG A 334 17.37 11.23 7.10
N ILE A 335 17.70 11.41 8.37
CA ILE A 335 17.97 10.31 9.32
C ILE A 335 16.77 9.38 9.42
N ASN A 336 15.57 9.95 9.59
CA ASN A 336 14.34 9.18 9.74
C ASN A 336 13.98 8.40 8.47
N ILE A 337 14.15 9.00 7.30
CA ILE A 337 13.94 8.32 6.01
C ILE A 337 14.90 7.14 5.86
N ASP A 338 16.18 7.31 6.18
CA ASP A 338 17.17 6.26 6.06
C ASP A 338 16.91 5.11 7.04
N MET A 339 16.49 5.41 8.28
CA MET A 339 16.04 4.39 9.23
C MET A 339 14.83 3.61 8.73
N ALA A 340 13.81 4.32 8.19
CA ALA A 340 12.61 3.70 7.62
C ALA A 340 12.95 2.79 6.44
N ARG A 341 13.82 3.25 5.53
CA ARG A 341 14.29 2.47 4.38
C ARG A 341 15.02 1.22 4.81
N LEU A 342 16.00 1.34 5.71
CA LEU A 342 16.77 0.19 6.19
C LEU A 342 15.88 -0.87 6.82
N LEU A 343 14.93 -0.47 7.68
CA LEU A 343 14.01 -1.43 8.29
C LEU A 343 13.08 -2.07 7.25
N THR A 344 12.65 -1.33 6.23
CA THR A 344 11.81 -1.85 5.14
C THR A 344 12.58 -2.83 4.26
N LEU A 345 13.83 -2.51 3.89
CA LEU A 345 14.69 -3.42 3.14
C LEU A 345 15.03 -4.69 3.94
N GLN A 346 15.28 -4.55 5.24
CA GLN A 346 15.46 -5.71 6.13
C GLN A 346 14.21 -6.59 6.16
N THR A 347 13.03 -5.99 6.20
CA THR A 347 11.76 -6.74 6.15
C THR A 347 11.62 -7.49 4.82
N ALA A 348 11.95 -6.82 3.71
CA ALA A 348 11.96 -7.44 2.38
C ALA A 348 12.94 -8.62 2.31
N HIS A 349 14.14 -8.47 2.86
CA HIS A 349 15.13 -9.54 2.94
C HIS A 349 14.64 -10.76 3.76
N VAL A 350 13.95 -10.52 4.87
CA VAL A 350 13.34 -11.61 5.66
C VAL A 350 12.25 -12.32 4.85
N ILE A 351 11.44 -11.60 4.07
CA ILE A 351 10.46 -12.21 3.17
C ILE A 351 11.15 -13.12 2.15
N ASP A 352 12.20 -12.63 1.49
CA ASP A 352 12.91 -13.36 0.45
C ASP A 352 13.64 -14.60 0.98
N THR A 353 14.17 -14.54 2.19
CA THR A 353 15.01 -15.61 2.74
C THR A 353 14.30 -16.59 3.66
N GLN A 354 13.20 -16.16 4.31
CA GLN A 354 12.50 -16.94 5.34
C GLN A 354 10.99 -17.05 5.10
N GLY A 355 10.48 -16.32 4.12
CA GLY A 355 9.06 -16.31 3.74
C GLY A 355 8.20 -15.34 4.55
N VAL A 356 7.00 -15.07 4.01
CA VAL A 356 6.05 -14.09 4.54
C VAL A 356 5.58 -14.42 5.97
N GLN A 357 5.45 -15.71 6.30
CA GLN A 357 4.98 -16.14 7.64
C GLN A 357 5.96 -15.72 8.74
N VAL A 358 7.27 -15.89 8.51
CA VAL A 358 8.31 -15.46 9.46
C VAL A 358 8.41 -13.93 9.49
N ALA A 359 8.18 -13.29 8.36
CA ALA A 359 8.27 -11.83 8.21
C ALA A 359 7.10 -11.06 8.85
N GLN A 360 6.02 -11.71 9.32
CA GLN A 360 4.81 -11.02 9.81
C GLN A 360 5.09 -9.96 10.88
N THR A 361 5.96 -10.25 11.85
CA THR A 361 6.33 -9.28 12.87
C THR A 361 7.13 -8.12 12.29
N TRP A 362 8.03 -8.38 11.33
CA TRP A 362 8.78 -7.36 10.61
C TRP A 362 7.87 -6.46 9.79
N ILE A 363 6.92 -7.03 9.07
CA ILE A 363 5.87 -6.29 8.33
C ILE A 363 5.08 -5.39 9.27
N SER A 364 4.74 -5.87 10.47
CA SER A 364 4.03 -5.07 11.48
C SER A 364 4.91 -3.92 12.02
N LYS A 365 6.21 -4.13 12.22
CA LYS A 365 7.15 -3.07 12.64
C LYS A 365 7.17 -1.92 11.63
N ILE A 366 7.38 -2.21 10.34
CA ILE A 366 7.44 -1.16 9.32
C ILE A 366 6.09 -0.47 9.13
N LYS A 367 4.98 -1.23 9.15
CA LYS A 367 3.65 -0.66 8.96
C LYS A 367 3.23 0.28 10.10
N ALA A 368 3.68 0.02 11.34
CA ALA A 368 3.47 0.90 12.48
C ALA A 368 4.38 2.14 12.49
N MET A 369 5.51 2.10 11.81
CA MET A 369 6.54 3.14 11.89
C MET A 369 6.64 4.01 10.64
N VAL A 370 6.73 3.40 9.45
CA VAL A 370 7.05 4.11 8.20
C VAL A 370 6.03 5.19 7.84
N PRO A 371 4.69 4.93 7.92
CA PRO A 371 3.71 5.99 7.64
C PRO A 371 3.83 7.19 8.58
N ASN A 372 4.16 6.95 9.85
CA ASN A 372 4.37 8.04 10.82
C ASN A 372 5.58 8.88 10.44
N ILE A 373 6.71 8.26 10.11
CA ILE A 373 7.90 8.98 9.63
C ILE A 373 7.59 9.79 8.37
N ALA A 374 6.89 9.21 7.41
CA ALA A 374 6.52 9.91 6.19
C ALA A 374 5.66 11.15 6.48
N ILE A 375 4.68 11.03 7.38
CA ILE A 375 3.84 12.14 7.82
C ILE A 375 4.70 13.25 8.45
N ASP A 376 5.60 12.90 9.37
CA ASP A 376 6.45 13.87 10.06
C ASP A 376 7.33 14.65 9.07
N VAL A 377 7.95 13.97 8.10
CA VAL A 377 8.76 14.61 7.06
C VAL A 377 7.91 15.52 6.15
N ILE A 378 6.71 15.08 5.79
CA ILE A 378 5.80 15.89 4.95
C ILE A 378 5.30 17.11 5.73
N ASP A 379 4.98 16.98 7.01
CA ASP A 379 4.57 18.07 7.88
C ASP A 379 5.67 19.13 8.02
N ASP A 380 6.90 18.70 8.25
CA ASP A 380 8.08 19.55 8.26
C ASP A 380 8.27 20.29 6.91
N ALA A 381 8.05 19.61 5.80
CA ALA A 381 8.12 20.21 4.47
C ALA A 381 7.01 21.26 4.30
N ILE A 382 5.78 20.98 4.73
CA ILE A 382 4.67 21.95 4.75
C ILE A 382 5.08 23.18 5.57
N GLN A 383 5.63 22.99 6.76
CA GLN A 383 6.03 24.08 7.64
C GLN A 383 7.10 24.98 6.99
N ILE A 384 8.09 24.40 6.32
CA ILE A 384 9.13 25.14 5.57
C ILE A 384 8.56 25.91 4.38
N HIS A 385 7.47 25.42 3.76
CA HIS A 385 6.78 26.10 2.66
C HIS A 385 5.86 27.22 3.16
N GLY A 386 5.47 27.22 4.44
CA GLY A 386 4.47 28.12 5.00
C GLY A 386 3.08 27.85 4.40
N ALA A 387 2.25 28.87 4.26
CA ALA A 387 0.88 28.73 3.76
C ALA A 387 0.80 28.05 2.37
N ALA A 388 1.81 28.21 1.53
CA ALA A 388 1.87 27.51 0.24
C ALA A 388 1.91 25.98 0.37
N GLY A 389 2.48 25.46 1.46
CA GLY A 389 2.58 24.03 1.71
C GLY A 389 1.24 23.33 1.97
N ILE A 390 0.22 24.06 2.39
CA ILE A 390 -1.14 23.54 2.59
C ILE A 390 -2.10 23.90 1.45
N SER A 391 -1.59 24.58 0.41
CA SER A 391 -2.35 24.94 -0.78
C SER A 391 -2.14 23.94 -1.92
N GLN A 392 -2.84 24.14 -3.02
CA GLN A 392 -2.67 23.37 -4.25
C GLN A 392 -1.37 23.70 -5.02
N ASP A 393 -0.63 24.74 -4.63
CA ASP A 393 0.60 25.18 -5.32
C ASP A 393 1.77 24.18 -5.16
N PHE A 394 1.65 23.27 -4.20
CA PHE A 394 2.60 22.20 -3.94
C PHE A 394 1.86 20.88 -3.63
N PRO A 395 2.41 19.71 -3.96
CA PRO A 395 1.74 18.43 -3.74
C PRO A 395 1.70 17.99 -2.26
N LEU A 396 2.25 18.78 -1.34
CA LEU A 396 2.49 18.40 0.05
C LEU A 396 1.21 18.10 0.83
N ALA A 397 0.13 18.87 0.63
CA ALA A 397 -1.15 18.62 1.30
C ALA A 397 -1.76 17.29 0.87
N ALA A 398 -1.75 16.98 -0.43
CA ALA A 398 -2.21 15.70 -0.96
C ALA A 398 -1.31 14.52 -0.47
N MET A 399 0.01 14.74 -0.44
CA MET A 399 0.96 13.77 0.11
C MET A 399 0.70 13.48 1.59
N TYR A 400 0.43 14.52 2.38
CA TYR A 400 0.08 14.38 3.81
C TYR A 400 -1.21 13.58 3.98
N MET A 401 -2.26 13.90 3.22
CA MET A 401 -3.50 13.14 3.21
C MET A 401 -3.25 11.66 2.92
N ASN A 402 -2.53 11.36 1.84
CA ASN A 402 -2.23 9.99 1.43
C ASN A 402 -1.40 9.24 2.48
N ALA A 403 -0.34 9.83 3.01
CA ALA A 403 0.47 9.23 4.07
C ALA A 403 -0.35 8.98 5.34
N ARG A 404 -1.28 9.90 5.68
CA ARG A 404 -2.11 9.76 6.88
C ARG A 404 -3.11 8.60 6.77
N THR A 405 -3.63 8.31 5.58
CA THR A 405 -4.52 7.15 5.38
C THR A 405 -3.80 5.82 5.62
N LEU A 406 -2.50 5.75 5.37
CA LEU A 406 -1.71 4.53 5.56
C LEU A 406 -1.60 4.09 7.04
N ARG A 407 -1.93 4.96 7.99
CA ARG A 407 -2.02 4.58 9.40
C ARG A 407 -3.27 3.77 9.74
N PHE A 408 -4.23 3.68 8.80
CA PHE A 408 -5.45 2.88 8.91
C PHE A 408 -5.51 1.75 7.88
N ALA A 409 -5.13 2.03 6.63
CA ALA A 409 -5.17 1.06 5.54
C ALA A 409 -4.34 -0.19 5.86
N ASP A 410 -4.87 -1.36 5.52
CA ASP A 410 -4.25 -2.67 5.76
C ASP A 410 -3.91 -2.95 7.24
N GLY A 411 -4.71 -2.41 8.14
CA GLY A 411 -4.58 -2.49 9.59
C GLY A 411 -4.05 -1.21 10.22
N PRO A 412 -4.70 -0.73 11.31
CA PRO A 412 -4.26 0.45 12.03
C PRO A 412 -2.98 0.20 12.83
N ASP A 413 -2.31 1.29 13.18
CA ASP A 413 -1.05 1.26 13.96
C ASP A 413 -1.15 0.38 15.20
N GLU A 414 -2.29 0.43 15.91
CA GLU A 414 -2.55 -0.31 17.16
C GLU A 414 -2.54 -1.82 16.95
N VAL A 415 -3.12 -2.30 15.83
CA VAL A 415 -3.10 -3.73 15.47
C VAL A 415 -1.67 -4.19 15.22
N HIS A 416 -0.89 -3.41 14.48
CA HIS A 416 0.50 -3.75 14.18
C HIS A 416 1.38 -3.71 15.43
N ARG A 417 1.21 -2.70 16.29
CA ARG A 417 1.91 -2.62 17.60
C ARG A 417 1.56 -3.79 18.51
N MET A 418 0.28 -4.21 18.53
CA MET A 418 -0.14 -5.39 19.27
C MET A 418 0.56 -6.67 18.78
N VAL A 419 0.71 -6.85 17.46
CA VAL A 419 1.43 -8.01 16.89
C VAL A 419 2.88 -8.01 17.36
N VAL A 420 3.57 -6.87 17.30
CA VAL A 420 4.97 -6.73 17.75
C VAL A 420 5.07 -7.02 19.23
N ALA A 421 4.23 -6.40 20.07
CA ALA A 421 4.27 -6.57 21.51
C ALA A 421 4.01 -8.03 21.94
N ARG A 422 3.03 -8.69 21.32
CA ARG A 422 2.75 -10.12 21.60
C ARG A 422 3.92 -11.03 21.22
N HIS A 423 4.63 -10.70 20.16
CA HIS A 423 5.82 -11.46 19.77
C HIS A 423 6.94 -11.32 20.80
N GLU A 424 7.21 -10.10 21.27
CA GLU A 424 8.23 -9.83 22.30
C GLU A 424 7.87 -10.44 23.65
N LEU A 425 6.59 -10.45 24.03
CA LEU A 425 6.14 -11.01 25.30
C LEU A 425 6.10 -12.54 25.33
N ARG A 426 6.05 -13.19 24.17
CA ARG A 426 5.87 -14.66 24.06
C ARG A 426 6.87 -15.48 24.88
N PRO A 427 8.18 -15.13 24.97
CA PRO A 427 9.13 -15.90 25.78
C PRO A 427 8.92 -15.79 27.30
N TYR A 428 8.07 -14.85 27.74
CA TYR A 428 7.84 -14.57 29.16
C TYR A 428 6.45 -15.04 29.66
N LEU A 429 5.59 -15.51 28.74
CA LEU A 429 4.27 -16.06 29.01
C LEU A 429 4.28 -17.60 28.99
#